data_3580bc5f9f8129b2e5a53bbaee86ef8e
#
_entry.id   3580bc5f9f8129b2e5a53bbaee86ef8e
#
_cell.length_a   1.000
_cell.length_b   1.000
_cell.length_c   1.000
_cell.angle_alpha   90.00
_cell.angle_beta   90.00
_cell.angle_gamma   90.00
#
_symmetry.space_group_name_H-M   'P 1'
#
loop_
_entity.id
_entity.type
_entity.pdbx_description
1 polymer ?
#
loop_
_entity_poly.entity_id
_entity_poly.type
_entity_poly.pdbx_seq_one_letter_code
_entity_poly.pdbx_strand_id
1 'polypeptide(L)'
;GAFGLLCLLCRSRLESKAPSPMPHPAPQLTQDETGTENHAPAAMTPMMTQYLKIKDAHPDGLLFYRMGDFYEMFFEDAVKAAGALDIALTKRGKHLGDDIPMCGVPVHSHEVYLNRLIRQGFRVAICEQTEDSAEAKKRGAKSVVNRDVVRVVTPGTITEDTLLDARRHNYLAAVARSQGDFGLAWIDVSTGVLSTQALAAGDLDAALARLDAGELLISENLLTAPD
;
A
#
# COMPACT_ATOMS: atom_id res chain seq x y z
N GLY A 1 12.13 -13.07 15.31
CA GLY A 1 10.88 -12.47 15.68
C GLY A 1 10.56 -11.34 14.73
N ALA A 2 9.43 -11.44 14.02
CA ALA A 2 8.99 -10.41 13.08
C ALA A 2 8.61 -9.14 13.85
N PHE A 3 9.22 -8.02 13.52
CA PHE A 3 8.85 -6.71 14.05
C PHE A 3 7.67 -6.19 13.22
N GLY A 4 6.46 -6.25 13.76
CA GLY A 4 5.31 -5.50 13.24
C GLY A 4 5.46 -4.03 13.63
N LEU A 5 5.73 -3.16 12.68
CA LEU A 5 5.72 -1.71 12.85
C LEU A 5 4.39 -1.18 12.32
N LEU A 6 3.61 -0.55 13.18
CA LEU A 6 2.31 0.05 12.82
C LEU A 6 2.46 1.57 12.67
N CYS A 7 1.99 2.12 11.53
CA CYS A 7 2.01 3.57 11.26
C CYS A 7 0.73 4.22 11.81
N LEU A 8 0.86 5.23 12.70
CA LEU A 8 -0.23 5.81 13.49
C LEU A 8 -0.79 7.15 12.95
N LEU A 9 -0.54 7.52 11.72
CA LEU A 9 -0.99 8.82 11.18
C LEU A 9 -2.18 8.72 10.22
N CYS A 10 -3.22 7.93 10.54
CA CYS A 10 -4.49 8.06 9.80
C CYS A 10 -5.70 7.55 10.59
N ARG A 11 -6.05 8.22 11.68
CA ARG A 11 -7.38 8.07 12.29
C ARG A 11 -7.86 9.38 12.90
N SER A 12 -8.26 10.31 12.06
CA SER A 12 -9.30 11.27 12.42
C SER A 12 -9.87 11.96 11.18
N ARG A 13 -11.11 11.67 10.93
CA ARG A 13 -12.21 12.34 10.21
C ARG A 13 -12.71 11.58 8.99
N LEU A 14 -13.91 11.12 9.13
CA LEU A 14 -15.21 11.60 8.68
C LEU A 14 -16.22 10.45 8.70
N GLU A 15 -17.01 10.40 9.75
CA GLU A 15 -18.33 9.79 9.64
C GLU A 15 -19.24 10.79 8.93
N SER A 16 -19.42 10.60 7.65
CA SER A 16 -20.46 11.25 6.86
C SER A 16 -21.56 10.23 6.59
N LYS A 17 -22.68 10.46 7.21
CA LYS A 17 -23.93 9.71 7.13
C LYS A 17 -24.48 9.75 5.70
N ALA A 18 -24.42 8.61 4.98
CA ALA A 18 -25.06 8.45 3.68
C ALA A 18 -26.56 8.15 3.87
N PRO A 19 -27.45 8.67 3.02
CA PRO A 19 -28.87 8.39 3.07
C PRO A 19 -29.19 6.98 2.53
N SER A 20 -30.14 6.31 3.17
CA SER A 20 -30.64 4.98 2.81
C SER A 20 -31.27 4.96 1.41
N PRO A 21 -31.02 3.92 0.60
CA PRO A 21 -31.70 3.77 -0.69
C PRO A 21 -33.11 3.19 -0.50
N MET A 22 -34.03 3.72 -1.29
CA MET A 22 -35.42 3.28 -1.42
C MET A 22 -35.52 1.88 -2.06
N PRO A 23 -36.52 1.07 -1.71
CA PRO A 23 -36.66 -0.27 -2.25
C PRO A 23 -37.21 -0.26 -3.68
N HIS A 24 -36.50 -0.91 -4.61
CA HIS A 24 -37.03 -1.26 -5.94
C HIS A 24 -37.73 -2.62 -5.91
N PRO A 25 -38.79 -2.81 -6.72
CA PRO A 25 -39.56 -4.06 -6.74
C PRO A 25 -38.80 -5.20 -7.40
N ALA A 26 -38.98 -6.40 -6.86
CA ALA A 26 -38.37 -7.63 -7.29
C ALA A 26 -38.78 -8.03 -8.72
N PRO A 27 -37.86 -8.55 -9.56
CA PRO A 27 -38.20 -9.19 -10.83
C PRO A 27 -38.66 -10.62 -10.55
N GLN A 28 -39.71 -11.03 -11.26
CA GLN A 28 -40.29 -12.36 -11.24
C GLN A 28 -39.35 -13.40 -11.82
N LEU A 29 -39.22 -14.54 -11.10
CA LEU A 29 -38.53 -15.74 -11.51
C LEU A 29 -39.23 -16.39 -12.72
N THR A 30 -38.57 -16.42 -13.86
CA THR A 30 -38.80 -17.43 -14.87
C THR A 30 -37.84 -18.59 -14.65
N GLN A 31 -38.40 -19.76 -14.33
CA GLN A 31 -37.68 -21.01 -14.30
C GLN A 31 -37.43 -21.44 -15.74
N ASP A 32 -36.17 -21.62 -16.11
CA ASP A 32 -35.80 -22.52 -17.18
C ASP A 32 -34.37 -23.05 -17.01
N GLU A 33 -34.34 -24.38 -16.87
CA GLU A 33 -33.42 -25.39 -17.33
C GLU A 33 -32.00 -25.49 -16.78
N THR A 34 -31.85 -26.51 -16.00
CA THR A 34 -30.72 -27.41 -15.71
C THR A 34 -29.60 -27.39 -16.76
N GLY A 35 -28.50 -26.72 -16.43
CA GLY A 35 -27.19 -26.96 -16.99
C GLY A 35 -26.19 -27.01 -15.85
N THR A 36 -25.92 -28.19 -15.31
CA THR A 36 -24.84 -28.47 -14.39
C THR A 36 -23.50 -28.31 -15.13
N GLU A 37 -23.05 -27.09 -15.36
CA GLU A 37 -21.67 -26.86 -15.70
C GLU A 37 -20.83 -26.99 -14.44
N ASN A 38 -20.14 -28.09 -14.37
CA ASN A 38 -19.12 -28.45 -13.40
C ASN A 38 -17.93 -27.48 -13.60
N HIS A 39 -18.03 -26.25 -13.09
CA HIS A 39 -16.92 -25.27 -13.07
C HIS A 39 -15.95 -25.73 -11.99
N ALA A 40 -14.98 -26.54 -12.37
CA ALA A 40 -13.75 -26.68 -11.60
C ALA A 40 -13.19 -25.27 -11.38
N PRO A 41 -12.75 -24.89 -10.16
CA PRO A 41 -12.22 -23.55 -9.91
C PRO A 41 -11.08 -23.28 -10.91
N ALA A 42 -11.25 -22.26 -11.74
CA ALA A 42 -10.26 -21.90 -12.74
C ALA A 42 -8.92 -21.68 -12.04
N ALA A 43 -7.94 -22.53 -12.37
CA ALA A 43 -6.61 -22.46 -11.76
C ALA A 43 -6.04 -21.06 -11.93
N MET A 44 -5.56 -20.48 -10.84
CA MET A 44 -4.95 -19.14 -10.82
C MET A 44 -3.81 -19.06 -11.83
N THR A 45 -3.73 -17.97 -12.60
CA THR A 45 -2.65 -17.80 -13.55
C THR A 45 -1.29 -17.67 -12.84
N PRO A 46 -0.19 -18.15 -13.42
CA PRO A 46 1.14 -18.02 -12.80
C PRO A 46 1.51 -16.59 -12.42
N MET A 47 1.09 -15.60 -13.22
CA MET A 47 1.28 -14.18 -12.93
C MET A 47 0.53 -13.76 -11.67
N MET A 48 -0.72 -14.16 -11.51
CA MET A 48 -1.53 -13.81 -10.35
C MET A 48 -1.01 -14.51 -9.08
N THR A 49 -0.50 -15.73 -9.20
CA THR A 49 0.19 -16.43 -8.10
C THR A 49 1.43 -15.66 -7.64
N GLN A 50 2.22 -15.14 -8.58
CA GLN A 50 3.39 -14.29 -8.27
C GLN A 50 2.94 -12.99 -7.58
N TYR A 51 1.91 -12.31 -8.11
CA TYR A 51 1.35 -11.10 -7.52
C TYR A 51 0.94 -11.29 -6.06
N LEU A 52 0.14 -12.31 -5.77
CA LEU A 52 -0.34 -12.58 -4.41
C LEU A 52 0.80 -12.91 -3.45
N LYS A 53 1.79 -13.71 -3.89
CA LYS A 53 2.97 -14.02 -3.08
C LYS A 53 3.75 -12.75 -2.69
N ILE A 54 3.90 -11.81 -3.62
CA ILE A 54 4.58 -10.53 -3.34
C ILE A 54 3.71 -9.66 -2.43
N LYS A 55 2.40 -9.63 -2.68
CA LYS A 55 1.44 -8.88 -1.85
C LYS A 55 1.40 -9.38 -0.41
N ASP A 56 1.46 -10.68 -0.18
CA ASP A 56 1.50 -11.29 1.16
C ASP A 56 2.74 -10.86 1.97
N ALA A 57 3.85 -10.58 1.28
CA ALA A 57 5.06 -10.05 1.91
C ALA A 57 4.96 -8.55 2.23
N HIS A 58 4.01 -7.82 1.62
CA HIS A 58 3.80 -6.38 1.77
C HIS A 58 2.31 -6.05 1.97
N PRO A 59 1.65 -6.60 3.02
CA PRO A 59 0.20 -6.51 3.19
C PRO A 59 -0.31 -5.08 3.36
N ASP A 60 0.47 -4.22 4.01
CA ASP A 60 0.08 -2.85 4.39
C ASP A 60 0.28 -1.81 3.28
N GLY A 61 0.94 -2.16 2.17
CA GLY A 61 1.25 -1.26 1.06
C GLY A 61 0.40 -1.53 -0.17
N LEU A 62 0.05 -0.50 -0.93
CA LEU A 62 -0.46 -0.66 -2.29
C LEU A 62 0.67 -1.19 -3.19
N LEU A 63 0.43 -2.29 -3.91
CA LEU A 63 1.45 -2.91 -4.74
C LEU A 63 1.41 -2.35 -6.16
N PHE A 64 2.36 -1.50 -6.52
CA PHE A 64 2.62 -1.06 -7.88
C PHE A 64 3.35 -2.18 -8.64
N TYR A 65 2.59 -3.06 -9.27
CA TYR A 65 3.12 -4.26 -9.93
C TYR A 65 3.41 -3.98 -11.40
N ARG A 66 4.68 -4.00 -11.80
CA ARG A 66 5.12 -3.68 -13.17
C ARG A 66 4.58 -4.68 -14.20
N MET A 67 3.78 -4.16 -15.16
CA MET A 67 3.24 -4.90 -16.29
C MET A 67 3.45 -4.12 -17.59
N GLY A 68 4.59 -4.35 -18.26
CA GLY A 68 4.98 -3.58 -19.45
C GLY A 68 5.14 -2.09 -19.10
N ASP A 69 4.34 -1.23 -19.71
CA ASP A 69 4.41 0.22 -19.53
C ASP A 69 3.50 0.75 -18.42
N PHE A 70 2.90 -0.14 -17.62
CA PHE A 70 2.03 0.19 -16.51
C PHE A 70 2.51 -0.43 -15.20
N TYR A 71 2.18 0.24 -14.09
CA TYR A 71 2.04 -0.38 -12.79
C TYR A 71 0.57 -0.72 -12.60
N GLU A 72 0.27 -2.01 -12.53
CA GLU A 72 -1.08 -2.52 -12.31
C GLU A 72 -1.28 -2.89 -10.84
N MET A 73 -2.47 -2.63 -10.34
CA MET A 73 -2.92 -3.00 -9.00
C MET A 73 -4.17 -3.87 -9.13
N PHE A 74 -4.31 -4.85 -8.24
CA PHE A 74 -5.39 -5.81 -8.27
C PHE A 74 -6.10 -5.92 -6.93
N PHE A 75 -7.29 -6.52 -6.92
CA PHE A 75 -8.10 -6.78 -5.72
C PHE A 75 -8.39 -5.49 -4.93
N GLU A 76 -8.23 -5.54 -3.61
CA GLU A 76 -8.44 -4.39 -2.74
C GLU A 76 -7.52 -3.20 -3.05
N ASP A 77 -6.28 -3.46 -3.45
CA ASP A 77 -5.35 -2.40 -3.81
C ASP A 77 -5.87 -1.59 -4.99
N ALA A 78 -6.49 -2.27 -5.98
CA ALA A 78 -7.10 -1.59 -7.12
C ALA A 78 -8.27 -0.71 -6.71
N VAL A 79 -9.13 -1.19 -5.82
CA VAL A 79 -10.29 -0.43 -5.32
C VAL A 79 -9.83 0.80 -4.55
N LYS A 80 -8.87 0.63 -3.62
CA LYS A 80 -8.31 1.72 -2.80
C LYS A 80 -7.62 2.76 -3.68
N ALA A 81 -6.75 2.31 -4.59
CA ALA A 81 -5.99 3.20 -5.47
C ALA A 81 -6.89 3.92 -6.48
N ALA A 82 -7.86 3.24 -7.10
CA ALA A 82 -8.79 3.87 -8.02
C ALA A 82 -9.59 4.99 -7.36
N GLY A 83 -10.09 4.77 -6.14
CA GLY A 83 -10.79 5.79 -5.36
C GLY A 83 -9.90 6.97 -4.95
N ALA A 84 -8.67 6.69 -4.49
CA ALA A 84 -7.73 7.72 -4.04
C ALA A 84 -7.18 8.58 -5.19
N LEU A 85 -7.00 7.98 -6.36
CA LEU A 85 -6.40 8.63 -7.53
C LEU A 85 -7.45 9.20 -8.50
N ASP A 86 -8.72 8.84 -8.33
CA ASP A 86 -9.80 9.16 -9.28
C ASP A 86 -9.47 8.65 -10.71
N ILE A 87 -9.13 7.36 -10.78
CA ILE A 87 -8.85 6.67 -12.04
C ILE A 87 -9.82 5.50 -12.24
N ALA A 88 -9.92 5.02 -13.50
CA ALA A 88 -10.85 3.97 -13.85
C ALA A 88 -10.53 2.64 -13.13
N LEU A 89 -11.52 2.07 -12.45
CA LEU A 89 -11.50 0.71 -11.96
C LEU A 89 -12.05 -0.21 -13.04
N THR A 90 -11.24 -1.16 -13.47
CA THR A 90 -11.58 -2.15 -14.51
C THR A 90 -11.54 -3.57 -13.94
N LYS A 91 -11.60 -4.59 -14.80
CA LYS A 91 -11.58 -6.00 -14.41
C LYS A 91 -10.59 -6.75 -15.27
N ARG A 92 -9.89 -7.72 -14.68
CA ARG A 92 -8.93 -8.57 -15.39
C ARG A 92 -9.02 -10.03 -14.95
N GLY A 93 -9.74 -10.82 -15.72
CA GLY A 93 -9.92 -12.25 -15.43
C GLY A 93 -10.82 -12.50 -14.22
N LYS A 94 -10.81 -13.76 -13.75
CA LYS A 94 -11.61 -14.22 -12.61
C LYS A 94 -10.76 -14.96 -11.59
N HIS A 95 -11.12 -14.81 -10.32
CA HIS A 95 -10.58 -15.56 -9.21
C HIS A 95 -11.72 -16.10 -8.37
N LEU A 96 -11.75 -17.42 -8.13
CA LEU A 96 -12.83 -18.13 -7.40
C LEU A 96 -14.24 -17.84 -7.92
N GLY A 97 -14.37 -17.55 -9.23
CA GLY A 97 -15.64 -17.21 -9.87
C GLY A 97 -15.93 -15.71 -10.00
N ASP A 98 -15.30 -14.87 -9.19
CA ASP A 98 -15.49 -13.42 -9.17
C ASP A 98 -14.50 -12.71 -10.11
N ASP A 99 -14.94 -11.58 -10.67
CA ASP A 99 -14.07 -10.70 -11.46
C ASP A 99 -12.99 -10.07 -10.59
N ILE A 100 -11.74 -10.07 -11.05
CA ILE A 100 -10.62 -9.42 -10.35
C ILE A 100 -10.66 -7.93 -10.66
N PRO A 101 -10.92 -7.05 -9.67
CA PRO A 101 -10.78 -5.60 -9.84
C PRO A 101 -9.34 -5.25 -10.20
N MET A 102 -9.16 -4.32 -11.13
CA MET A 102 -7.86 -3.85 -11.59
C MET A 102 -7.89 -2.35 -11.89
N CYS A 103 -6.84 -1.65 -11.54
CA CYS A 103 -6.52 -0.33 -12.07
C CYS A 103 -5.03 -0.25 -12.40
N GLY A 104 -4.60 0.78 -13.11
CA GLY A 104 -3.20 0.92 -13.48
C GLY A 104 -2.81 2.36 -13.75
N VAL A 105 -1.54 2.66 -13.54
CA VAL A 105 -0.93 3.96 -13.82
C VAL A 105 0.25 3.79 -14.76
N PRO A 106 0.47 4.72 -15.72
CA PRO A 106 1.59 4.62 -16.64
C PRO A 106 2.92 4.78 -15.91
N VAL A 107 3.90 3.95 -16.25
CA VAL A 107 5.23 3.98 -15.61
C VAL A 107 5.93 5.33 -15.79
N HIS A 108 5.87 5.92 -16.98
CA HIS A 108 6.54 7.19 -17.28
C HIS A 108 6.00 8.39 -16.48
N SER A 109 4.82 8.26 -15.88
CA SER A 109 4.18 9.31 -15.07
C SER A 109 3.80 8.86 -13.66
N HIS A 110 4.30 7.70 -13.22
CA HIS A 110 3.92 7.10 -11.94
C HIS A 110 4.19 7.99 -10.73
N GLU A 111 5.21 8.85 -10.77
CA GLU A 111 5.56 9.75 -9.67
C GLU A 111 4.40 10.68 -9.28
N VAL A 112 3.63 11.16 -10.24
CA VAL A 112 2.46 12.02 -9.98
C VAL A 112 1.41 11.28 -9.16
N TYR A 113 1.14 10.02 -9.51
CA TYR A 113 0.18 9.17 -8.82
C TYR A 113 0.72 8.72 -7.45
N LEU A 114 2.01 8.38 -7.39
CA LEU A 114 2.71 8.05 -6.16
C LEU A 114 2.60 9.19 -5.14
N ASN A 115 2.89 10.44 -5.56
CA ASN A 115 2.77 11.63 -4.72
C ASN A 115 1.35 11.77 -4.13
N ARG A 116 0.31 11.60 -4.97
CA ARG A 116 -1.08 11.70 -4.52
C ARG A 116 -1.42 10.64 -3.47
N LEU A 117 -0.93 9.40 -3.63
CA LEU A 117 -1.14 8.33 -2.67
C LEU A 117 -0.41 8.58 -1.36
N ILE A 118 0.87 8.96 -1.43
CA ILE A 118 1.69 9.22 -0.25
C ILE A 118 1.12 10.38 0.58
N ARG A 119 0.67 11.46 -0.07
CA ARG A 119 0.01 12.59 0.63
C ARG A 119 -1.31 12.23 1.29
N GLN A 120 -1.95 11.15 0.86
CA GLN A 120 -3.14 10.60 1.50
C GLN A 120 -2.81 9.54 2.57
N GLY A 121 -1.52 9.35 2.89
CA GLY A 121 -1.06 8.44 3.93
C GLY A 121 -0.91 6.98 3.49
N PHE A 122 -1.03 6.67 2.20
CA PHE A 122 -0.77 5.32 1.71
C PHE A 122 0.72 5.00 1.70
N ARG A 123 1.03 3.72 1.88
CA ARG A 123 2.34 3.15 1.62
C ARG A 123 2.29 2.47 0.26
N VAL A 124 3.35 2.58 -0.54
CA VAL A 124 3.39 2.01 -1.89
C VAL A 124 4.64 1.14 -2.04
N ALA A 125 4.45 -0.13 -2.35
CA ALA A 125 5.52 -1.06 -2.70
C ALA A 125 5.70 -1.05 -4.23
N ILE A 126 6.85 -0.62 -4.71
CA ILE A 126 7.19 -0.58 -6.14
C ILE A 126 7.84 -1.91 -6.50
N CYS A 127 7.16 -2.66 -7.36
CA CYS A 127 7.57 -3.99 -7.80
C CYS A 127 7.97 -3.92 -9.27
N GLU A 128 9.26 -4.16 -9.55
CA GLU A 128 9.87 -4.12 -10.87
C GLU A 128 10.13 -5.51 -11.44
N GLN A 129 10.26 -5.58 -12.76
CA GLN A 129 10.77 -6.74 -13.45
C GLN A 129 12.28 -6.86 -13.19
N THR A 130 12.72 -7.98 -12.62
CA THR A 130 14.13 -8.23 -12.29
C THR A 130 14.88 -9.01 -13.35
N GLU A 131 14.18 -9.36 -14.45
CA GLU A 131 14.76 -10.02 -15.61
C GLU A 131 14.10 -9.53 -16.91
N ASP A 132 14.77 -9.75 -18.04
CA ASP A 132 14.21 -9.49 -19.35
C ASP A 132 13.14 -10.54 -19.71
N SER A 133 12.11 -10.11 -20.42
CA SER A 133 11.06 -11.00 -20.93
C SER A 133 11.59 -12.06 -21.89
N ALA A 134 12.72 -11.82 -22.58
CA ALA A 134 13.39 -12.81 -23.40
C ALA A 134 14.00 -13.94 -22.57
N GLU A 135 14.56 -13.63 -21.39
CA GLU A 135 15.09 -14.65 -20.47
C GLU A 135 13.95 -15.51 -19.88
N ALA A 136 12.84 -14.88 -19.52
CA ALA A 136 11.66 -15.63 -19.05
C ALA A 136 11.16 -16.62 -20.10
N LYS A 137 11.11 -16.23 -21.38
CA LYS A 137 10.70 -17.10 -22.51
C LYS A 137 11.59 -18.33 -22.69
N LYS A 138 12.89 -18.25 -22.37
CA LYS A 138 13.81 -19.39 -22.44
C LYS A 138 13.44 -20.52 -21.46
N ARG A 139 12.77 -20.19 -20.35
CA ARG A 139 12.29 -21.16 -19.35
C ARG A 139 11.01 -21.90 -19.77
N GLY A 140 10.38 -21.47 -20.87
CA GLY A 140 9.19 -22.10 -21.45
C GLY A 140 8.06 -21.10 -21.69
N ALA A 141 7.11 -21.50 -22.55
CA ALA A 141 6.02 -20.62 -23.00
C ALA A 141 5.05 -20.14 -21.89
N LYS A 142 5.04 -20.81 -20.73
CA LYS A 142 4.19 -20.48 -19.58
C LYS A 142 4.95 -19.76 -18.45
N SER A 143 6.25 -19.49 -18.64
CA SER A 143 7.01 -18.81 -17.59
C SER A 143 6.64 -17.33 -17.49
N VAL A 144 6.62 -16.85 -16.26
CA VAL A 144 6.33 -15.46 -15.92
C VAL A 144 7.67 -14.75 -15.69
N VAL A 145 7.77 -13.51 -16.14
CA VAL A 145 8.91 -12.64 -15.84
C VAL A 145 9.02 -12.47 -14.32
N ASN A 146 10.22 -12.67 -13.78
CA ASN A 146 10.49 -12.49 -12.36
C ASN A 146 10.31 -11.02 -11.97
N ARG A 147 9.72 -10.82 -10.82
CA ARG A 147 9.48 -9.50 -10.24
C ARG A 147 9.78 -9.53 -8.77
N ASP A 148 10.25 -8.39 -8.27
CA ASP A 148 10.52 -8.20 -6.85
C ASP A 148 10.23 -6.76 -6.44
N VAL A 149 9.96 -6.54 -5.15
CA VAL A 149 9.81 -5.21 -4.60
C VAL A 149 11.20 -4.58 -4.44
N VAL A 150 11.45 -3.55 -5.25
CA VAL A 150 12.72 -2.82 -5.23
C VAL A 150 12.72 -1.68 -4.23
N ARG A 151 11.54 -1.19 -3.85
CA ARG A 151 11.39 -0.08 -2.92
C ARG A 151 10.00 -0.05 -2.28
N VAL A 152 9.95 0.35 -1.01
CA VAL A 152 8.71 0.73 -0.33
C VAL A 152 8.77 2.23 -0.06
N VAL A 153 7.81 2.98 -0.59
CA VAL A 153 7.70 4.43 -0.39
C VAL A 153 6.62 4.70 0.65
N THR A 154 6.98 5.49 1.64
CA THR A 154 6.10 5.92 2.73
C THR A 154 6.24 7.44 2.94
N PRO A 155 5.35 8.10 3.67
CA PRO A 155 5.46 9.55 3.90
C PRO A 155 6.82 10.01 4.45
N GLY A 156 7.47 9.20 5.29
CA GLY A 156 8.76 9.52 5.91
C GLY A 156 9.98 9.09 5.09
N THR A 157 9.80 8.29 4.02
CA THR A 157 10.91 7.73 3.22
C THR A 157 10.99 8.28 1.80
N ILE A 158 10.33 9.42 1.54
CA ILE A 158 10.39 10.11 0.24
C ILE A 158 11.80 10.68 0.04
N THR A 159 12.37 10.44 -1.14
CA THR A 159 13.69 10.98 -1.54
C THR A 159 13.64 11.75 -2.86
N GLU A 160 12.53 11.68 -3.58
CA GLU A 160 12.33 12.38 -4.84
C GLU A 160 12.07 13.87 -4.58
N ASP A 161 12.89 14.73 -5.19
CA ASP A 161 12.78 16.20 -5.07
C ASP A 161 11.38 16.71 -5.49
N THR A 162 10.76 16.05 -6.45
CA THR A 162 9.41 16.38 -6.94
C THR A 162 8.30 16.09 -5.93
N LEU A 163 8.57 15.22 -4.95
CA LEU A 163 7.63 14.81 -3.92
C LEU A 163 7.83 15.54 -2.60
N LEU A 164 9.03 16.09 -2.38
CA LEU A 164 9.40 16.83 -1.17
C LEU A 164 8.90 18.28 -1.22
N ASP A 165 8.51 18.81 -0.06
CA ASP A 165 8.27 20.23 0.11
C ASP A 165 9.60 20.93 0.46
N ALA A 166 10.10 21.78 -0.42
CA ALA A 166 11.35 22.51 -0.22
C ALA A 166 11.37 23.42 1.03
N ARG A 167 10.21 23.66 1.67
CA ARG A 167 10.06 24.52 2.86
C ARG A 167 9.98 23.72 4.16
N ARG A 168 9.97 22.38 4.11
CA ARG A 168 9.80 21.51 5.28
C ARG A 168 10.79 20.35 5.20
N HIS A 169 11.31 19.97 6.37
CA HIS A 169 12.01 18.71 6.48
C HIS A 169 11.02 17.52 6.34
N ASN A 170 11.49 16.43 5.79
CA ASN A 170 10.73 15.18 5.72
C ASN A 170 11.35 14.17 6.69
N TYR A 171 10.92 14.22 7.93
CA TYR A 171 11.47 13.36 8.97
C TYR A 171 10.74 12.00 9.03
N LEU A 172 11.54 10.94 9.03
CA LEU A 172 11.14 9.63 9.55
C LEU A 172 11.59 9.59 11.02
N ALA A 173 10.65 9.48 11.93
CA ALA A 173 10.93 9.43 13.37
C ALA A 173 10.65 8.06 13.96
N ALA A 174 11.31 7.73 15.06
CA ALA A 174 11.07 6.52 15.84
C ALA A 174 11.08 6.83 17.34
N VAL A 175 10.13 6.22 18.06
CA VAL A 175 10.04 6.31 19.53
C VAL A 175 10.27 4.94 20.16
N ALA A 176 11.12 4.91 21.17
CA ALA A 176 11.31 3.75 22.03
C ALA A 176 11.17 4.14 23.50
N ARG A 177 10.70 3.22 24.36
CA ARG A 177 10.60 3.40 25.82
C ARG A 177 11.65 2.56 26.52
N SER A 178 12.34 3.15 27.48
CA SER A 178 13.29 2.44 28.35
C SER A 178 13.20 2.98 29.77
N GLN A 179 12.96 2.12 30.75
CA GLN A 179 12.94 2.43 32.19
C GLN A 179 11.99 3.58 32.59
N GLY A 180 10.91 3.78 31.83
CA GLY A 180 9.92 4.83 32.10
C GLY A 180 10.09 6.11 31.26
N ASP A 181 11.28 6.33 30.73
CA ASP A 181 11.60 7.46 29.82
C ASP A 181 11.51 7.06 28.35
N PHE A 182 11.51 8.04 27.45
CA PHE A 182 11.46 7.84 26.01
C PHE A 182 12.77 8.25 25.33
N GLY A 183 13.11 7.51 24.28
CA GLY A 183 14.08 7.93 23.27
C GLY A 183 13.34 8.27 21.98
N LEU A 184 13.60 9.47 21.45
CA LEU A 184 13.12 9.90 20.14
C LEU A 184 14.32 10.00 19.21
N ALA A 185 14.24 9.31 18.06
CA ALA A 185 15.23 9.42 16.98
C ALA A 185 14.50 9.87 15.72
N TRP A 186 15.15 10.69 14.90
CA TRP A 186 14.60 11.06 13.59
C TRP A 186 15.70 11.27 12.57
N ILE A 187 15.39 10.95 11.34
CA ILE A 187 16.26 11.11 10.19
C ILE A 187 15.55 11.86 9.08
N ASP A 188 16.23 12.81 8.47
CA ASP A 188 15.85 13.32 7.17
C ASP A 188 16.51 12.44 6.11
N VAL A 189 15.71 11.59 5.46
CA VAL A 189 16.21 10.59 4.50
C VAL A 189 16.85 11.24 3.28
N SER A 190 16.42 12.47 2.92
CA SER A 190 16.96 13.21 1.78
C SER A 190 18.38 13.75 2.03
N THR A 191 18.69 14.11 3.27
CA THR A 191 20.00 14.67 3.66
C THR A 191 20.89 13.69 4.40
N GLY A 192 20.31 12.61 4.93
CA GLY A 192 21.01 11.63 5.77
C GLY A 192 21.30 12.11 7.19
N VAL A 193 20.77 13.26 7.61
CA VAL A 193 20.99 13.80 8.97
C VAL A 193 20.15 13.04 9.97
N LEU A 194 20.81 12.33 10.87
CA LEU A 194 20.19 11.60 11.98
C LEU A 194 20.37 12.37 13.28
N SER A 195 19.30 12.52 14.06
CA SER A 195 19.30 13.13 15.37
C SER A 195 18.62 12.25 16.41
N THR A 196 18.99 12.39 17.67
CA THR A 196 18.37 11.66 18.79
C THR A 196 18.17 12.57 19.98
N GLN A 197 17.14 12.30 20.79
CA GLN A 197 16.83 13.00 22.01
C GLN A 197 16.29 12.05 23.06
N ALA A 198 16.79 12.15 24.29
CA ALA A 198 16.17 11.54 25.46
C ALA A 198 15.06 12.46 26.00
N LEU A 199 13.94 11.88 26.41
CA LEU A 199 12.75 12.61 26.84
C LEU A 199 12.18 11.98 28.11
N ALA A 200 11.82 12.81 29.08
CA ALA A 200 10.97 12.36 30.17
C ALA A 200 9.56 12.01 29.65
N ALA A 201 8.83 11.15 30.37
CA ALA A 201 7.52 10.66 29.91
C ALA A 201 6.52 11.79 29.57
N GLY A 202 6.54 12.89 30.30
CA GLY A 202 5.64 14.05 30.06
C GLY A 202 6.02 14.96 28.91
N ASP A 203 7.19 14.76 28.30
CA ASP A 203 7.71 15.67 27.24
C ASP A 203 7.51 15.12 25.83
N LEU A 204 7.05 13.88 25.69
CA LEU A 204 6.93 13.17 24.41
C LEU A 204 6.02 13.91 23.42
N ASP A 205 4.81 14.28 23.86
CA ASP A 205 3.81 14.94 23.00
C ASP A 205 4.32 16.26 22.44
N ALA A 206 4.95 17.07 23.31
CA ALA A 206 5.53 18.34 22.91
C ALA A 206 6.70 18.17 21.93
N ALA A 207 7.52 17.14 22.12
CA ALA A 207 8.63 16.85 21.22
C ALA A 207 8.14 16.37 19.85
N LEU A 208 7.14 15.49 19.80
CA LEU A 208 6.52 15.01 18.56
C LEU A 208 5.83 16.16 17.80
N ALA A 209 5.06 17.00 18.51
CA ALA A 209 4.40 18.17 17.90
C ALA A 209 5.41 19.17 17.29
N ARG A 210 6.55 19.38 17.96
CA ARG A 210 7.62 20.26 17.46
C ARG A 210 8.33 19.67 16.24
N LEU A 211 8.55 18.34 16.23
CA LEU A 211 9.24 17.66 15.14
C LEU A 211 8.40 17.62 13.86
N ASP A 212 7.09 17.47 14.00
CA ASP A 212 6.12 17.40 12.88
C ASP A 212 6.59 16.38 11.80
N ALA A 213 6.92 15.17 12.26
CA ALA A 213 7.47 14.13 11.40
C ALA A 213 6.47 13.67 10.33
N GLY A 214 6.96 13.40 9.12
CA GLY A 214 6.15 12.83 8.03
C GLY A 214 5.67 11.40 8.33
N GLU A 215 6.47 10.65 9.12
CA GLU A 215 6.12 9.29 9.55
C GLU A 215 6.73 9.01 10.93
N LEU A 216 5.95 8.33 11.79
CA LEU A 216 6.39 7.92 13.11
C LEU A 216 6.35 6.39 13.25
N LEU A 217 7.50 5.80 13.60
CA LEU A 217 7.67 4.40 13.88
C LEU A 217 7.53 4.14 15.38
N ILE A 218 6.58 3.31 15.76
CA ILE A 218 6.31 2.93 17.16
C ILE A 218 6.24 1.41 17.25
N SER A 219 6.82 0.81 18.27
CA SER A 219 6.67 -0.62 18.51
C SER A 219 5.24 -0.95 18.96
N GLU A 220 4.73 -2.11 18.56
CA GLU A 220 3.40 -2.58 18.94
C GLU A 220 3.20 -2.64 20.46
N ASN A 221 4.23 -3.05 21.20
CA ASN A 221 4.21 -3.09 22.65
C ASN A 221 4.01 -1.70 23.29
N LEU A 222 4.46 -0.64 22.63
CA LEU A 222 4.28 0.73 23.11
C LEU A 222 2.87 1.26 22.85
N LEU A 223 2.22 0.78 21.79
CA LEU A 223 0.85 1.14 21.43
C LEU A 223 -0.19 0.50 22.35
N THR A 224 0.12 -0.67 22.88
CA THR A 224 -0.80 -1.47 23.73
C THR A 224 -0.51 -1.35 25.20
N ALA A 225 0.55 -0.60 25.59
CA ALA A 225 0.89 -0.39 27.00
C ALA A 225 -0.24 0.43 27.67
N PRO A 226 -0.74 0.00 28.85
CA PRO A 226 -1.60 0.85 29.64
C PRO A 226 -0.81 2.09 30.10
N ASP A 227 -1.49 3.22 30.19
CA ASP A 227 -0.96 4.52 30.66
C ASP A 227 -0.27 4.43 32.03
#